data_476e1f1f3f63d175388f0dcb585dd7f3
#
_entry.id   476e1f1f3f63d175388f0dcb585dd7f3
#
_cell.length_a   1.000
_cell.length_b   1.000
_cell.length_c   1.000
_cell.angle_alpha   90.00
_cell.angle_beta   90.00
_cell.angle_gamma   90.00
#
_symmetry.space_group_name_H-M   'P 1'
#
loop_
_entity.id
_entity.type
_entity.pdbx_description
1 polymer ?
#
loop_
_entity_poly.entity_id
_entity_poly.type
_entity_poly.pdbx_seq_one_letter_code
_entity_poly.pdbx_strand_id
1 'polypeptide(L)'
;MKNIVFTIFLCVLMNFAHAQKTKKLFNGKDLTGWTIHGTEKWYVEDGELICESGPDKEYGYLTTDKSYKNFILDLDFKQEADGNSGVFIRSGIEGVKISGWQVEVAPLNLHTGGIYESYGRGWIVKPDAEKEKVLKPEEWNHLKIHAEGDKVTTWLNGVQMVELEDEKIGQGNGAMALQIHSGGGIKVRWKDIKIKELK
;
A
#
# COMPACT_ATOMS: atom_id res chain seq x y z
N MET A 1 62.72 -15.63 -34.72
CA MET A 1 62.00 -14.82 -33.75
C MET A 1 60.50 -15.02 -34.03
N LYS A 2 59.75 -15.75 -33.14
CA LYS A 2 58.32 -16.03 -33.32
C LYS A 2 57.54 -15.01 -32.47
N ASN A 3 56.77 -14.15 -33.14
CA ASN A 3 55.88 -13.20 -32.44
C ASN A 3 54.61 -13.94 -31.99
N ILE A 4 54.39 -14.05 -30.69
CA ILE A 4 53.16 -14.56 -30.10
C ILE A 4 52.22 -13.38 -29.94
N VAL A 5 51.13 -13.37 -30.70
CA VAL A 5 50.03 -12.39 -30.55
C VAL A 5 49.07 -12.93 -29.47
N PHE A 6 48.99 -12.23 -28.34
CA PHE A 6 48.07 -12.54 -27.24
C PHE A 6 46.75 -11.84 -27.53
N THR A 7 45.74 -12.57 -27.96
CA THR A 7 44.38 -12.03 -28.17
C THR A 7 43.64 -12.05 -26.81
N ILE A 8 43.46 -10.87 -26.19
CA ILE A 8 42.66 -10.72 -24.97
C ILE A 8 41.18 -10.75 -25.35
N PHE A 9 40.49 -11.83 -24.94
CA PHE A 9 39.02 -11.95 -25.10
C PHE A 9 38.34 -11.22 -23.96
N LEU A 10 37.84 -10.01 -24.22
CA LEU A 10 37.09 -9.22 -23.25
C LEU A 10 35.67 -9.74 -23.15
N CYS A 11 35.37 -10.60 -22.16
CA CYS A 11 34.01 -11.03 -21.86
C CYS A 11 33.21 -9.87 -21.25
N VAL A 12 32.39 -9.21 -22.05
CA VAL A 12 31.40 -8.26 -21.58
C VAL A 12 30.25 -9.04 -20.95
N LEU A 13 30.21 -9.12 -19.64
CA LEU A 13 29.04 -9.63 -18.89
C LEU A 13 27.91 -8.63 -19.01
N MET A 14 27.00 -8.85 -19.96
CA MET A 14 25.73 -8.13 -20.02
C MET A 14 24.84 -8.57 -18.84
N ASN A 15 24.81 -7.76 -17.80
CA ASN A 15 23.80 -7.88 -16.74
C ASN A 15 22.44 -7.52 -17.33
N PHE A 16 21.65 -8.51 -17.74
CA PHE A 16 20.24 -8.30 -18.04
C PHE A 16 19.51 -7.99 -16.72
N ALA A 17 19.36 -6.73 -16.41
CA ALA A 17 18.43 -6.30 -15.37
C ALA A 17 17.02 -6.73 -15.81
N HIS A 18 16.52 -7.85 -15.26
CA HIS A 18 15.12 -8.22 -15.41
C HIS A 18 14.29 -7.15 -14.73
N ALA A 19 13.72 -6.22 -15.50
CA ALA A 19 12.74 -5.27 -14.98
C ALA A 19 11.57 -6.07 -14.38
N GLN A 20 11.41 -5.99 -13.07
CA GLN A 20 10.32 -6.67 -12.39
C GLN A 20 8.99 -6.11 -12.91
N LYS A 21 8.11 -7.02 -13.36
CA LYS A 21 6.82 -6.66 -13.95
C LYS A 21 5.84 -6.24 -12.85
N THR A 22 5.07 -5.21 -13.12
CA THR A 22 3.90 -4.86 -12.32
C THR A 22 2.85 -5.97 -12.42
N LYS A 23 2.31 -6.40 -11.29
CA LYS A 23 1.28 -7.43 -11.15
C LYS A 23 0.01 -6.83 -10.57
N LYS A 24 -1.15 -7.33 -10.99
CA LYS A 24 -2.40 -7.03 -10.30
C LYS A 24 -2.44 -7.78 -8.97
N LEU A 25 -2.70 -7.09 -7.86
CA LEU A 25 -3.00 -7.69 -6.57
C LEU A 25 -4.49 -8.01 -6.44
N PHE A 26 -5.36 -7.18 -7.02
CA PHE A 26 -6.78 -7.43 -7.12
C PHE A 26 -7.15 -7.78 -8.56
N ASN A 27 -7.89 -8.88 -8.72
CA ASN A 27 -8.21 -9.43 -10.04
C ASN A 27 -9.49 -8.83 -10.67
N GLY A 28 -10.25 -8.02 -9.91
CA GLY A 28 -11.52 -7.42 -10.33
C GLY A 28 -12.72 -8.38 -10.32
N LYS A 29 -12.60 -9.58 -9.74
CA LYS A 29 -13.65 -10.62 -9.80
C LYS A 29 -14.03 -11.16 -8.42
N ASP A 30 -13.02 -11.43 -7.58
CA ASP A 30 -13.18 -12.06 -6.28
C ASP A 30 -11.99 -11.71 -5.37
N LEU A 31 -12.02 -12.24 -4.14
CA LEU A 31 -10.99 -12.02 -3.13
C LEU A 31 -9.85 -13.05 -3.17
N THR A 32 -9.64 -13.74 -4.28
CA THR A 32 -8.52 -14.69 -4.42
C THR A 32 -7.18 -13.99 -4.15
N GLY A 33 -6.41 -14.53 -3.21
CA GLY A 33 -5.12 -13.96 -2.75
C GLY A 33 -5.25 -12.96 -1.60
N TRP A 34 -6.47 -12.88 -1.02
CA TRP A 34 -6.78 -12.02 0.11
C TRP A 34 -7.53 -12.76 1.21
N THR A 35 -7.29 -12.39 2.47
CA THR A 35 -7.94 -12.94 3.65
C THR A 35 -8.64 -11.84 4.45
N ILE A 36 -9.92 -12.08 4.81
CA ILE A 36 -10.73 -11.16 5.63
C ILE A 36 -10.44 -11.39 7.12
N HIS A 37 -10.32 -10.29 7.87
CA HIS A 37 -10.21 -10.26 9.32
C HIS A 37 -11.23 -9.28 9.90
N GLY A 38 -12.08 -9.75 10.80
CA GLY A 38 -13.19 -8.99 11.38
C GLY A 38 -14.53 -9.36 10.75
N THR A 39 -15.55 -8.58 11.06
CA THR A 39 -16.95 -8.80 10.65
C THR A 39 -17.39 -7.82 9.56
N GLU A 40 -16.50 -6.93 9.16
CA GLU A 40 -16.72 -5.94 8.10
C GLU A 40 -16.97 -6.65 6.76
N LYS A 41 -17.78 -6.00 5.93
CA LYS A 41 -18.14 -6.55 4.63
C LYS A 41 -17.07 -6.21 3.61
N TRP A 42 -16.58 -7.24 2.94
CA TRP A 42 -15.67 -7.14 1.79
C TRP A 42 -16.27 -7.93 0.63
N TYR A 43 -16.54 -7.26 -0.48
CA TYR A 43 -17.15 -7.89 -1.64
C TYR A 43 -16.72 -7.20 -2.95
N VAL A 44 -17.03 -7.84 -4.07
CA VAL A 44 -16.71 -7.32 -5.39
C VAL A 44 -18.00 -7.04 -6.15
N GLU A 45 -18.11 -5.84 -6.72
CA GLU A 45 -19.21 -5.40 -7.57
C GLU A 45 -18.65 -4.55 -8.72
N ASP A 46 -19.07 -4.83 -9.94
CA ASP A 46 -18.65 -4.11 -11.16
C ASP A 46 -17.13 -3.96 -11.36
N GLY A 47 -16.36 -4.96 -10.89
CA GLY A 47 -14.90 -4.97 -11.00
C GLY A 47 -14.19 -4.15 -9.90
N GLU A 48 -14.93 -3.60 -8.96
CA GLU A 48 -14.45 -2.85 -7.81
C GLU A 48 -14.49 -3.70 -6.54
N LEU A 49 -13.50 -3.57 -5.69
CA LEU A 49 -13.48 -4.12 -4.35
C LEU A 49 -14.14 -3.11 -3.41
N ILE A 50 -15.16 -3.53 -2.70
CA ILE A 50 -15.92 -2.66 -1.80
C ILE A 50 -15.75 -3.14 -0.37
N CYS A 51 -15.54 -2.20 0.53
CA CYS A 51 -15.62 -2.44 1.95
C CYS A 51 -16.67 -1.56 2.62
N GLU A 52 -17.43 -2.16 3.54
CA GLU A 52 -18.45 -1.49 4.34
C GLU A 52 -18.33 -1.93 5.80
N SER A 53 -18.63 -0.99 6.71
CA SER A 53 -18.67 -1.30 8.13
C SER A 53 -19.61 -2.47 8.42
N GLY A 54 -19.15 -3.38 9.26
CA GLY A 54 -19.90 -4.52 9.73
C GLY A 54 -20.90 -4.18 10.84
N PRO A 55 -21.60 -5.19 11.36
CA PRO A 55 -22.66 -4.98 12.37
C PRO A 55 -22.12 -4.59 13.75
N ASP A 56 -20.91 -4.98 14.10
CA ASP A 56 -20.24 -4.65 15.37
C ASP A 56 -19.55 -3.29 15.36
N LYS A 57 -19.33 -2.71 14.15
CA LYS A 57 -18.67 -1.41 13.95
C LYS A 57 -17.25 -1.37 14.51
N GLU A 58 -16.58 -2.49 14.55
CA GLU A 58 -15.20 -2.61 15.00
C GLU A 58 -14.22 -2.41 13.84
N TYR A 59 -12.94 -2.68 14.09
CA TYR A 59 -11.94 -2.68 13.03
C TYR A 59 -12.03 -3.91 12.15
N GLY A 60 -11.86 -3.75 10.86
CA GLY A 60 -11.72 -4.85 9.92
C GLY A 60 -10.62 -4.64 8.90
N TYR A 61 -10.08 -5.75 8.43
CA TYR A 61 -8.97 -5.73 7.49
C TYR A 61 -9.14 -6.77 6.39
N LEU A 62 -8.65 -6.43 5.21
CA LEU A 62 -8.46 -7.38 4.12
C LEU A 62 -6.96 -7.44 3.81
N THR A 63 -6.31 -8.57 4.15
CA THR A 63 -4.86 -8.73 3.98
C THR A 63 -4.52 -9.53 2.75
N THR A 64 -3.38 -9.22 2.11
CA THR A 64 -2.81 -10.12 1.11
C THR A 64 -2.27 -11.38 1.75
N ASP A 65 -2.42 -12.54 1.07
CA ASP A 65 -1.87 -13.83 1.53
C ASP A 65 -0.33 -13.87 1.47
N LYS A 66 0.28 -12.94 0.74
CA LYS A 66 1.74 -12.81 0.60
C LYS A 66 2.27 -11.62 1.37
N SER A 67 3.51 -11.74 1.84
CA SER A 67 4.29 -10.66 2.41
C SER A 67 5.11 -9.94 1.35
N TYR A 68 5.34 -8.65 1.57
CA TYR A 68 6.10 -7.77 0.68
C TYR A 68 7.05 -6.89 1.50
N LYS A 69 8.30 -6.78 1.05
CA LYS A 69 9.32 -5.95 1.70
C LYS A 69 9.59 -4.67 0.92
N ASN A 70 10.08 -4.80 -0.31
CA ASN A 70 10.38 -3.67 -1.19
C ASN A 70 9.42 -3.68 -2.38
N PHE A 71 8.72 -2.57 -2.62
CA PHE A 71 7.71 -2.52 -3.65
C PHE A 71 7.31 -1.10 -4.03
N ILE A 72 6.66 -1.00 -5.19
CA ILE A 72 5.80 0.12 -5.57
C ILE A 72 4.39 -0.43 -5.62
N LEU A 73 3.48 0.15 -4.84
CA LEU A 73 2.06 -0.14 -4.84
C LEU A 73 1.33 1.06 -5.46
N ASP A 74 0.50 0.79 -6.45
CA ASP A 74 -0.42 1.74 -7.06
C ASP A 74 -1.84 1.24 -6.86
N LEU A 75 -2.76 2.09 -6.46
CA LEU A 75 -4.18 1.77 -6.32
C LEU A 75 -5.05 3.02 -6.44
N ASP A 76 -6.30 2.81 -6.82
CA ASP A 76 -7.32 3.85 -6.78
C ASP A 76 -8.32 3.57 -5.67
N PHE A 77 -8.74 4.62 -4.96
CA PHE A 77 -9.78 4.54 -3.93
C PHE A 77 -10.83 5.64 -4.11
N LYS A 78 -12.05 5.35 -3.65
CA LYS A 78 -13.14 6.32 -3.53
C LYS A 78 -13.86 6.10 -2.21
N GLN A 79 -13.89 7.13 -1.37
CA GLN A 79 -14.66 7.14 -0.13
C GLN A 79 -16.09 7.58 -0.45
N GLU A 80 -17.09 6.77 -0.11
CA GLU A 80 -18.52 7.07 -0.34
C GLU A 80 -19.22 7.63 0.90
N ALA A 81 -18.51 7.70 2.02
CA ALA A 81 -18.97 8.29 3.27
C ALA A 81 -17.76 8.82 4.05
N ASP A 82 -17.99 9.53 5.12
CA ASP A 82 -16.94 10.11 5.99
C ASP A 82 -16.11 9.04 6.71
N GLY A 83 -15.68 8.03 5.96
CA GLY A 83 -15.03 6.86 6.49
C GLY A 83 -13.52 7.00 6.56
N ASN A 84 -12.96 6.68 7.73
CA ASN A 84 -11.54 6.47 7.90
C ASN A 84 -11.17 5.05 7.46
N SER A 85 -10.14 4.94 6.66
CA SER A 85 -9.58 3.72 6.11
C SER A 85 -8.04 3.83 6.06
N GLY A 86 -7.38 2.91 5.38
CA GLY A 86 -5.94 2.97 5.23
C GLY A 86 -5.38 1.78 4.47
N VAL A 87 -4.13 1.93 4.05
CA VAL A 87 -3.36 0.89 3.40
C VAL A 87 -2.20 0.52 4.30
N PHE A 88 -2.25 -0.64 4.94
CA PHE A 88 -1.14 -1.14 5.73
C PHE A 88 -0.07 -1.75 4.84
N ILE A 89 1.18 -1.54 5.21
CA ILE A 89 2.36 -2.09 4.55
C ILE A 89 3.23 -2.83 5.56
N ARG A 90 3.89 -3.91 5.10
CA ARG A 90 4.80 -4.71 5.93
C ARG A 90 4.17 -5.12 7.27
N SER A 91 2.86 -5.43 7.24
CA SER A 91 2.05 -5.64 8.44
C SER A 91 1.98 -7.10 8.87
N GLY A 92 1.79 -7.30 10.18
CA GLY A 92 1.37 -8.55 10.78
C GLY A 92 -0.01 -8.40 11.42
N ILE A 93 -0.82 -9.45 11.41
CA ILE A 93 -2.17 -9.42 11.97
C ILE A 93 -2.43 -10.66 12.82
N GLU A 94 -3.11 -10.46 13.96
CA GLU A 94 -3.63 -11.51 14.84
C GLU A 94 -5.08 -11.17 15.19
N GLY A 95 -6.02 -11.95 14.67
CA GLY A 95 -7.44 -11.61 14.71
C GLY A 95 -7.70 -10.30 13.98
N VAL A 96 -8.14 -9.26 14.69
CA VAL A 96 -8.31 -7.87 14.18
C VAL A 96 -7.27 -6.91 14.76
N LYS A 97 -6.21 -7.42 15.34
CA LYS A 97 -5.11 -6.60 15.84
C LYS A 97 -3.98 -6.58 14.81
N ILE A 98 -3.86 -5.48 14.09
CA ILE A 98 -2.85 -5.31 13.05
C ILE A 98 -1.69 -4.47 13.56
N SER A 99 -0.46 -4.95 13.38
CA SER A 99 0.78 -4.21 13.61
C SER A 99 1.40 -3.84 12.26
N GLY A 100 2.24 -2.81 12.24
CA GLY A 100 2.91 -2.32 11.04
C GLY A 100 2.57 -0.86 10.76
N TRP A 101 2.73 -0.45 9.53
CA TRP A 101 2.63 0.96 9.14
C TRP A 101 1.45 1.17 8.19
N GLN A 102 0.59 2.09 8.56
CA GLN A 102 -0.56 2.50 7.77
C GLN A 102 -0.21 3.75 6.98
N VAL A 103 -0.44 3.71 5.68
CA VAL A 103 -0.62 4.90 4.85
C VAL A 103 -2.09 5.28 4.95
N GLU A 104 -2.36 6.45 5.50
CA GLU A 104 -3.71 6.91 5.82
C GLU A 104 -4.55 7.14 4.57
N VAL A 105 -5.83 6.76 4.64
CA VAL A 105 -6.89 7.09 3.69
C VAL A 105 -8.10 7.56 4.48
N ALA A 106 -8.25 8.87 4.61
CA ALA A 106 -9.24 9.49 5.48
C ALA A 106 -9.90 10.70 4.78
N PRO A 107 -10.99 11.23 5.30
CA PRO A 107 -11.56 12.49 4.83
C PRO A 107 -10.55 13.65 4.86
N LEU A 108 -10.88 14.73 4.14
CA LEU A 108 -10.04 15.92 4.06
C LEU A 108 -9.61 16.43 5.44
N ASN A 109 -8.35 16.83 5.59
CA ASN A 109 -7.70 17.29 6.81
C ASN A 109 -7.47 16.20 7.88
N LEU A 110 -7.56 14.94 7.51
CA LEU A 110 -7.28 13.80 8.39
C LEU A 110 -6.05 12.99 7.92
N HIS A 111 -5.13 13.66 7.22
CA HIS A 111 -3.76 13.22 6.94
C HIS A 111 -3.64 12.09 5.90
N THR A 112 -4.54 12.03 4.89
CA THR A 112 -4.41 11.06 3.77
C THR A 112 -3.01 11.13 3.13
N GLY A 113 -2.37 9.96 3.04
CA GLY A 113 -0.99 9.82 2.56
C GLY A 113 0.07 9.92 3.66
N GLY A 114 -0.29 10.29 4.89
CA GLY A 114 0.60 10.24 6.06
C GLY A 114 0.88 8.82 6.53
N ILE A 115 1.85 8.63 7.40
CA ILE A 115 2.27 7.31 7.89
C ILE A 115 2.07 7.22 9.41
N TYR A 116 1.29 6.22 9.82
CA TYR A 116 0.98 5.88 11.20
C TYR A 116 1.51 4.49 11.57
N GLU A 117 2.15 4.32 12.71
CA GLU A 117 2.57 3.01 13.22
C GLU A 117 1.54 2.47 14.21
N SER A 118 0.83 1.42 13.80
CA SER A 118 -0.21 0.79 14.63
C SER A 118 0.41 -0.02 15.77
N TYR A 119 -0.13 0.14 16.98
CA TYR A 119 0.39 -0.43 18.25
C TYR A 119 1.87 -0.13 18.49
N GLY A 120 2.36 1.00 17.95
CA GLY A 120 3.74 1.44 18.10
C GLY A 120 3.83 2.93 18.45
N ARG A 121 4.55 3.70 17.62
CA ARG A 121 4.83 5.12 17.85
C ARG A 121 3.68 6.07 17.51
N GLY A 122 2.59 5.58 16.90
CA GLY A 122 1.51 6.41 16.42
C GLY A 122 1.90 7.14 15.11
N TRP A 123 1.55 8.41 14.98
CA TRP A 123 1.92 9.22 13.82
C TRP A 123 3.44 9.36 13.70
N ILE A 124 3.99 8.87 12.60
CA ILE A 124 5.41 9.02 12.27
C ILE A 124 5.61 10.29 11.46
N VAL A 125 4.80 10.49 10.42
CA VAL A 125 4.83 11.68 9.58
C VAL A 125 3.44 11.98 9.03
N LYS A 126 3.08 13.26 9.00
CA LYS A 126 1.83 13.77 8.45
C LYS A 126 2.14 14.65 7.24
N PRO A 127 1.29 14.66 6.21
CA PRO A 127 1.44 15.60 5.11
C PRO A 127 1.15 17.03 5.57
N ASP A 128 1.68 17.99 4.83
CA ASP A 128 1.28 19.39 4.97
C ASP A 128 -0.21 19.55 4.59
N ALA A 129 -0.96 20.35 5.34
CA ALA A 129 -2.38 20.59 5.11
C ALA A 129 -2.69 21.11 3.67
N GLU A 130 -1.77 21.88 3.08
CA GLU A 130 -1.93 22.37 1.71
C GLU A 130 -1.87 21.23 0.69
N LYS A 131 -1.06 20.20 0.95
CA LYS A 131 -0.99 19.01 0.08
C LYS A 131 -2.27 18.17 0.15
N GLU A 132 -2.93 18.14 1.30
CA GLU A 132 -4.18 17.37 1.45
C GLU A 132 -5.31 17.89 0.55
N LYS A 133 -5.26 19.15 0.11
CA LYS A 133 -6.25 19.74 -0.82
C LYS A 133 -6.33 19.06 -2.19
N VAL A 134 -5.39 18.17 -2.52
CA VAL A 134 -5.45 17.37 -3.75
C VAL A 134 -6.41 16.19 -3.63
N LEU A 135 -6.84 15.83 -2.41
CA LEU A 135 -7.88 14.84 -2.19
C LEU A 135 -9.20 15.32 -2.81
N LYS A 136 -9.84 14.44 -3.55
CA LYS A 136 -11.14 14.66 -4.19
C LYS A 136 -12.20 13.88 -3.42
N PRO A 137 -12.96 14.53 -2.54
CA PRO A 137 -14.02 13.86 -1.78
C PRO A 137 -15.04 13.20 -2.72
N GLU A 138 -15.48 11.99 -2.39
CA GLU A 138 -16.46 11.21 -3.14
C GLU A 138 -16.10 10.88 -4.61
N GLU A 139 -14.86 11.20 -5.02
CA GLU A 139 -14.33 10.88 -6.34
C GLU A 139 -13.21 9.85 -6.25
N TRP A 140 -12.80 9.32 -7.41
CA TRP A 140 -11.63 8.46 -7.50
C TRP A 140 -10.34 9.24 -7.25
N ASN A 141 -9.54 8.73 -6.33
CA ASN A 141 -8.23 9.23 -5.98
C ASN A 141 -7.18 8.14 -6.24
N HIS A 142 -6.03 8.53 -6.76
CA HIS A 142 -4.90 7.64 -6.98
C HIS A 142 -3.90 7.76 -5.84
N LEU A 143 -3.63 6.64 -5.16
CA LEU A 143 -2.61 6.52 -4.12
C LEU A 143 -1.46 5.67 -4.65
N LYS A 144 -0.24 6.19 -4.50
CA LYS A 144 0.99 5.45 -4.79
C LYS A 144 1.85 5.40 -3.55
N ILE A 145 2.42 4.23 -3.27
CA ILE A 145 3.34 3.98 -2.15
C ILE A 145 4.60 3.33 -2.72
N HIS A 146 5.76 3.95 -2.48
CA HIS A 146 7.06 3.37 -2.77
C HIS A 146 7.76 3.06 -1.45
N ALA A 147 8.01 1.78 -1.18
CA ALA A 147 8.75 1.31 -0.01
C ALA A 147 9.97 0.52 -0.46
N GLU A 148 11.16 1.02 -0.16
CA GLU A 148 12.43 0.39 -0.52
C GLU A 148 13.46 0.61 0.59
N GLY A 149 13.95 -0.49 1.19
CA GLY A 149 14.79 -0.39 2.40
C GLY A 149 14.08 0.40 3.48
N ASP A 150 14.77 1.38 4.03
CA ASP A 150 14.29 2.25 5.12
C ASP A 150 13.40 3.39 4.62
N LYS A 151 13.34 3.59 3.30
CA LYS A 151 12.64 4.72 2.70
C LYS A 151 11.23 4.37 2.28
N VAL A 152 10.27 5.23 2.68
CA VAL A 152 8.88 5.18 2.21
C VAL A 152 8.47 6.55 1.71
N THR A 153 7.91 6.59 0.50
CA THR A 153 7.36 7.81 -0.10
C THR A 153 5.93 7.55 -0.55
N THR A 154 5.04 8.49 -0.30
CA THR A 154 3.63 8.40 -0.70
C THR A 154 3.23 9.54 -1.61
N TRP A 155 2.32 9.27 -2.55
CA TRP A 155 1.73 10.28 -3.46
C TRP A 155 0.23 10.10 -3.50
N LEU A 156 -0.49 11.20 -3.47
CA LEU A 156 -1.92 11.30 -3.70
C LEU A 156 -2.18 12.14 -4.94
N ASN A 157 -2.88 11.60 -5.94
CA ASN A 157 -3.19 12.27 -7.20
C ASN A 157 -1.95 12.90 -7.88
N GLY A 158 -0.80 12.23 -7.76
CA GLY A 158 0.47 12.66 -8.34
C GLY A 158 1.27 13.66 -7.48
N VAL A 159 0.71 14.17 -6.39
CA VAL A 159 1.41 15.06 -5.45
C VAL A 159 2.08 14.22 -4.35
N GLN A 160 3.38 14.43 -4.12
CA GLN A 160 4.10 13.77 -3.04
C GLN A 160 3.60 14.28 -1.69
N MET A 161 2.99 13.39 -0.92
CA MET A 161 2.44 13.69 0.40
C MET A 161 3.54 13.72 1.44
N VAL A 162 4.23 12.60 1.63
CA VAL A 162 5.33 12.47 2.57
C VAL A 162 6.48 11.66 1.97
N GLU A 163 7.66 11.89 2.53
CA GLU A 163 8.85 11.04 2.35
C GLU A 163 9.44 10.81 3.74
N LEU A 164 9.71 9.56 4.07
CA LEU A 164 10.22 9.14 5.36
C LEU A 164 11.37 8.18 5.17
N GLU A 165 12.43 8.34 5.95
CA GLU A 165 13.49 7.36 6.12
C GLU A 165 13.49 6.90 7.57
N ASP A 166 13.28 5.59 7.81
CA ASP A 166 13.06 5.01 9.13
C ASP A 166 13.55 3.56 9.17
N GLU A 167 14.57 3.29 9.94
CA GLU A 167 15.21 1.97 10.05
C GLU A 167 14.21 0.88 10.49
N LYS A 168 13.30 1.20 11.43
CA LYS A 168 12.29 0.24 11.90
C LYS A 168 11.34 -0.17 10.79
N ILE A 169 10.91 0.77 9.94
CA ILE A 169 10.12 0.47 8.74
C ILE A 169 10.93 -0.42 7.79
N GLY A 170 12.21 -0.12 7.59
CA GLY A 170 13.09 -0.88 6.70
C GLY A 170 13.29 -2.35 7.11
N GLN A 171 13.25 -2.64 8.40
CA GLN A 171 13.31 -4.01 8.92
C GLN A 171 12.01 -4.79 8.70
N GLY A 172 10.88 -4.11 8.47
CA GLY A 172 9.58 -4.73 8.29
C GLY A 172 9.49 -5.60 7.03
N ASN A 173 8.76 -6.69 7.16
CA ASN A 173 8.33 -7.55 6.06
C ASN A 173 7.00 -8.17 6.46
N GLY A 174 5.96 -8.01 5.65
CA GLY A 174 4.63 -8.50 6.00
C GLY A 174 3.59 -8.27 4.91
N ALA A 175 2.35 -8.57 5.23
CA ALA A 175 1.23 -8.40 4.33
C ALA A 175 0.96 -6.91 4.04
N MET A 176 0.29 -6.66 2.93
CA MET A 176 -0.47 -5.43 2.74
C MET A 176 -1.88 -5.66 3.26
N ALA A 177 -2.50 -4.63 3.83
CA ALA A 177 -3.89 -4.71 4.22
C ALA A 177 -4.64 -3.43 3.87
N LEU A 178 -5.89 -3.59 3.48
CA LEU A 178 -6.87 -2.51 3.44
C LEU A 178 -7.64 -2.52 4.76
N GLN A 179 -7.97 -1.35 5.28
CA GLN A 179 -8.63 -1.19 6.58
C GLN A 179 -10.06 -0.69 6.43
N ILE A 180 -10.91 -1.09 7.37
CA ILE A 180 -12.08 -0.32 7.84
C ILE A 180 -11.81 0.08 9.28
N HIS A 181 -11.89 1.36 9.57
CA HIS A 181 -11.77 1.87 10.94
C HIS A 181 -13.05 1.58 11.74
N SER A 182 -12.94 1.50 13.06
CA SER A 182 -14.10 1.35 13.95
C SER A 182 -15.02 2.60 13.92
N GLY A 183 -16.24 2.45 14.42
CA GLY A 183 -17.23 3.51 14.54
C GLY A 183 -18.43 3.40 13.61
N GLY A 184 -18.32 2.63 12.55
CA GLY A 184 -19.40 2.40 11.58
C GLY A 184 -19.59 3.53 10.57
N GLY A 185 -20.47 3.31 9.59
CA GLY A 185 -20.79 4.30 8.56
C GLY A 185 -19.71 4.46 7.48
N ILE A 186 -18.74 3.56 7.43
CA ILE A 186 -17.63 3.61 6.49
C ILE A 186 -18.00 2.82 5.24
N LYS A 187 -17.73 3.42 4.07
CA LYS A 187 -17.78 2.73 2.79
C LYS A 187 -16.68 3.27 1.88
N VAL A 188 -15.80 2.38 1.43
CA VAL A 188 -14.72 2.71 0.50
C VAL A 188 -14.70 1.71 -0.65
N ARG A 189 -14.49 2.23 -1.86
CA ARG A 189 -14.27 1.44 -3.08
C ARG A 189 -12.80 1.49 -3.45
N TRP A 190 -12.30 0.36 -3.94
CA TRP A 190 -10.92 0.18 -4.36
C TRP A 190 -10.87 -0.46 -5.74
N LYS A 191 -9.94 -0.03 -6.56
CA LYS A 191 -9.67 -0.67 -7.85
C LYS A 191 -8.21 -0.47 -8.28
N ASP A 192 -7.86 -1.09 -9.38
CA ASP A 192 -6.53 -0.98 -10.00
C ASP A 192 -5.37 -1.24 -9.05
N ILE A 193 -5.57 -2.08 -8.02
CA ILE A 193 -4.55 -2.44 -7.04
C ILE A 193 -3.45 -3.25 -7.72
N LYS A 194 -2.29 -2.63 -7.89
CA LYS A 194 -1.14 -3.17 -8.62
C LYS A 194 0.13 -3.03 -7.80
N ILE A 195 0.99 -4.03 -7.90
CA ILE A 195 2.28 -4.02 -7.22
C ILE A 195 3.42 -4.31 -8.21
N LYS A 196 4.53 -3.61 -8.01
CA LYS A 196 5.82 -3.93 -8.57
C LYS A 196 6.76 -4.24 -7.41
N GLU A 197 7.11 -5.53 -7.23
CA GLU A 197 8.12 -5.91 -6.24
C GLU A 197 9.48 -5.34 -6.67
N LEU A 198 10.29 -4.88 -5.71
CA LEU A 198 11.65 -4.40 -5.91
C LEU A 198 12.64 -5.41 -5.29
N LYS A 199 13.89 -5.39 -5.77
CA LYS A 199 14.92 -6.33 -5.30
C LYS A 199 15.49 -5.93 -3.94
#